data_6baeee00b878d2b3bb7e2a9cae86cc6b
#
_entry.id   6baeee00b878d2b3bb7e2a9cae86cc6b
#
_cell.length_a   1.000
_cell.length_b   1.000
_cell.length_c   1.000
_cell.angle_alpha   90.00
_cell.angle_beta   90.00
_cell.angle_gamma   90.00
#
_symmetry.space_group_name_H-M   'P 1'
#
loop_
_entity.id
_entity.type
_entity.pdbx_description
1 polymer ?
#
loop_
_entity_poly.entity_id
_entity_poly.type
_entity_poly.pdbx_seq_one_letter_code
_entity_poly.pdbx_strand_id
1 'polypeptide(L)'
;MTGTDRSLRDIFGWSRPFGPDAIPSRLLAWLEEAGELESVSGGLRSKVRFSTLKGSLYLHSAFPTVDANAVFFGPDTYRFADLIERTLPSRIQGPVRRILDIGCGSGAGGLFLAGKLPSQGLRVFLSDINLRALRFARVNAALGGKENASVLIGDTTHALKGPFDIIVSNPPYLVDAEARLYRNGGGASGCDLSVRIVRESIPLLAPGGLLILYTGTPVVEGRHVFRDALNPIIEAVGIEFKYTELDPDVFGEELAHAAYASADRLAAVALVVRRKG
;
A
#
# COMPACT_ATOMS: atom_id res chain seq x y z
N MET A 1 -18.01 11.43 29.35
CA MET A 1 -18.76 11.38 28.08
C MET A 1 -19.26 9.95 27.94
N THR A 2 -20.54 9.73 28.08
CA THR A 2 -21.19 8.43 27.92
C THR A 2 -21.12 8.03 26.44
N GLY A 3 -20.95 6.73 26.11
CA GLY A 3 -20.70 6.21 24.76
C GLY A 3 -21.78 6.49 23.69
N THR A 4 -22.85 7.19 24.04
CA THR A 4 -23.98 7.55 23.16
C THR A 4 -23.75 8.80 22.30
N ASP A 5 -22.73 9.62 22.60
CA ASP A 5 -22.53 10.93 21.95
C ASP A 5 -21.33 10.94 20.99
N ARG A 6 -20.99 9.79 20.39
CA ARG A 6 -19.87 9.65 19.46
C ARG A 6 -20.30 9.95 18.03
N SER A 7 -19.54 10.84 17.36
CA SER A 7 -19.71 11.08 15.93
C SER A 7 -19.19 9.90 15.10
N LEU A 8 -19.66 9.76 13.85
CA LEU A 8 -19.10 8.78 12.90
C LEU A 8 -17.57 8.93 12.74
N ARG A 9 -17.07 10.16 12.86
CA ARG A 9 -15.62 10.45 12.83
C ARG A 9 -14.90 9.85 14.04
N ASP A 10 -15.49 9.90 15.23
CA ASP A 10 -14.91 9.29 16.41
C ASP A 10 -14.85 7.76 16.27
N ILE A 11 -15.92 7.16 15.77
CA ILE A 11 -16.08 5.71 15.63
C ILE A 11 -15.17 5.18 14.52
N PHE A 12 -15.32 5.71 13.31
CA PHE A 12 -14.66 5.17 12.11
C PHE A 12 -13.39 5.92 11.70
N GLY A 13 -13.11 7.08 12.26
CA GLY A 13 -11.88 7.82 12.03
C GLY A 13 -10.84 7.62 13.14
N TRP A 14 -11.29 7.42 14.39
CA TRP A 14 -10.41 7.33 15.56
C TRP A 14 -10.52 6.00 16.32
N SER A 15 -11.33 5.05 15.83
CA SER A 15 -11.55 3.73 16.44
C SER A 15 -11.97 3.82 17.92
N ARG A 16 -12.77 4.83 18.27
CA ARG A 16 -13.22 5.03 19.66
C ARG A 16 -14.39 4.10 19.99
N PRO A 17 -14.46 3.58 21.23
CA PRO A 17 -15.61 2.81 21.70
C PRO A 17 -16.91 3.62 21.60
N PHE A 18 -18.03 2.95 21.29
CA PHE A 18 -19.34 3.57 21.12
C PHE A 18 -20.47 2.65 21.64
N GLY A 19 -21.60 3.23 21.98
CA GLY A 19 -22.82 2.49 22.32
C GLY A 19 -23.57 2.06 21.04
N PRO A 20 -24.42 1.01 21.11
CA PRO A 20 -25.15 0.48 19.93
C PRO A 20 -26.05 1.53 19.27
N ASP A 21 -26.54 2.50 20.04
CA ASP A 21 -27.43 3.57 19.56
C ASP A 21 -26.68 4.73 18.90
N ALA A 22 -25.32 4.72 18.89
CA ALA A 22 -24.51 5.79 18.32
C ALA A 22 -24.45 5.78 16.79
N ILE A 23 -24.88 4.68 16.16
CA ILE A 23 -24.96 4.52 14.70
C ILE A 23 -26.32 3.95 14.30
N PRO A 24 -26.77 4.15 13.04
CA PRO A 24 -28.02 3.54 12.59
C PRO A 24 -28.03 2.03 12.77
N SER A 25 -29.14 1.48 13.28
CA SER A 25 -29.30 0.04 13.57
C SER A 25 -28.94 -0.86 12.38
N ARG A 26 -29.29 -0.43 11.16
CA ARG A 26 -28.93 -1.15 9.94
C ARG A 26 -27.43 -1.22 9.70
N LEU A 27 -26.69 -0.14 9.98
CA LEU A 27 -25.23 -0.12 9.88
C LEU A 27 -24.59 -1.00 10.97
N LEU A 28 -25.15 -0.97 12.18
CA LEU A 28 -24.71 -1.84 13.26
C LEU A 28 -24.86 -3.32 12.86
N ALA A 29 -26.03 -3.72 12.37
CA ALA A 29 -26.29 -5.08 11.93
C ALA A 29 -25.33 -5.53 10.81
N TRP A 30 -25.03 -4.67 9.84
CA TRP A 30 -24.07 -4.99 8.78
C TRP A 30 -22.64 -5.18 9.30
N LEU A 31 -22.21 -4.39 10.27
CA LEU A 31 -20.89 -4.54 10.89
C LEU A 31 -20.81 -5.82 11.73
N GLU A 32 -21.89 -6.20 12.43
CA GLU A 32 -22.01 -7.45 13.16
C GLU A 32 -21.95 -8.66 12.22
N GLU A 33 -22.76 -8.66 11.16
CA GLU A 33 -22.78 -9.71 10.14
C GLU A 33 -21.41 -9.87 9.44
N ALA A 34 -20.72 -8.76 9.18
CA ALA A 34 -19.38 -8.77 8.62
C ALA A 34 -18.29 -9.19 9.60
N GLY A 35 -18.59 -9.31 10.91
CA GLY A 35 -17.62 -9.60 11.95
C GLY A 35 -16.64 -8.46 12.23
N GLU A 36 -17.02 -7.23 11.87
CA GLU A 36 -16.16 -6.03 11.95
C GLU A 36 -16.44 -5.19 13.22
N LEU A 37 -17.03 -5.82 14.26
CA LEU A 37 -17.17 -5.26 15.60
C LEU A 37 -16.47 -6.13 16.64
N GLU A 38 -16.05 -5.49 17.72
CA GLU A 38 -15.55 -6.15 18.93
C GLU A 38 -16.13 -5.49 20.17
N SER A 39 -16.37 -6.28 21.23
CA SER A 39 -16.76 -5.78 22.52
C SER A 39 -15.52 -5.32 23.30
N VAL A 40 -15.56 -4.11 23.83
CA VAL A 40 -14.47 -3.51 24.60
C VAL A 40 -15.02 -2.83 25.86
N SER A 41 -14.14 -2.45 26.77
CA SER A 41 -14.53 -1.60 27.89
C SER A 41 -15.10 -0.27 27.36
N GLY A 42 -16.35 0.02 27.68
CA GLY A 42 -17.06 1.22 27.21
C GLY A 42 -17.94 1.01 25.99
N GLY A 43 -18.18 -0.23 25.53
CA GLY A 43 -19.15 -0.57 24.50
C GLY A 43 -18.57 -1.40 23.34
N LEU A 44 -18.94 -1.03 22.14
CA LEU A 44 -18.47 -1.65 20.89
C LEU A 44 -17.32 -0.83 20.28
N ARG A 45 -16.42 -1.47 19.56
CA ARG A 45 -15.40 -0.84 18.73
C ARG A 45 -15.42 -1.42 17.32
N SER A 46 -15.33 -0.55 16.32
CA SER A 46 -15.20 -0.99 14.92
C SER A 46 -13.80 -1.50 14.66
N LYS A 47 -13.68 -2.65 13.98
CA LYS A 47 -12.41 -3.21 13.45
C LYS A 47 -12.00 -2.59 12.14
N VAL A 48 -12.83 -1.67 11.60
CA VAL A 48 -12.55 -0.94 10.36
C VAL A 48 -12.56 0.56 10.61
N ARG A 49 -11.77 1.26 9.80
CA ARG A 49 -11.68 2.71 9.71
C ARG A 49 -11.94 3.17 8.28
N PHE A 50 -12.33 4.43 8.17
CA PHE A 50 -12.40 5.13 6.90
C PHE A 50 -11.42 6.32 6.93
N SER A 51 -10.62 6.43 5.88
CA SER A 51 -9.74 7.57 5.64
C SER A 51 -9.98 8.14 4.25
N THR A 52 -9.74 9.44 4.10
CA THR A 52 -9.83 10.10 2.80
C THR A 52 -8.44 10.19 2.17
N LEU A 53 -8.33 9.87 0.88
CA LEU A 53 -7.15 10.07 0.06
C LEU A 53 -7.55 10.86 -1.18
N LYS A 54 -7.06 12.11 -1.28
CA LYS A 54 -7.33 12.98 -2.44
C LYS A 54 -8.82 13.08 -2.81
N GLY A 55 -9.68 13.18 -1.79
CA GLY A 55 -11.14 13.31 -1.95
C GLY A 55 -11.92 12.00 -2.06
N SER A 56 -11.28 10.86 -2.18
CA SER A 56 -11.92 9.55 -2.18
C SER A 56 -11.86 8.90 -0.80
N LEU A 57 -12.90 8.12 -0.44
CA LEU A 57 -12.97 7.41 0.83
C LEU A 57 -12.42 5.98 0.67
N TYR A 58 -11.64 5.54 1.66
CA TYR A 58 -11.06 4.19 1.70
C TYR A 58 -11.33 3.53 3.04
N LEU A 59 -11.80 2.28 2.98
CA LEU A 59 -11.96 1.36 4.10
C LEU A 59 -10.62 0.64 4.34
N HIS A 60 -10.21 0.52 5.60
CA HIS A 60 -9.00 -0.19 6.01
C HIS A 60 -9.12 -0.66 7.47
N SER A 61 -8.09 -1.33 8.03
CA SER A 61 -8.11 -1.80 9.42
C SER A 61 -8.14 -0.66 10.41
N ALA A 62 -8.79 -0.90 11.56
CA ALA A 62 -8.84 0.03 12.68
C ALA A 62 -7.47 0.19 13.36
N PHE A 63 -7.34 1.23 14.17
CA PHE A 63 -6.21 1.46 15.06
C PHE A 63 -6.53 0.93 16.48
N PRO A 64 -5.55 0.34 17.19
CA PRO A 64 -4.19 0.03 16.76
C PRO A 64 -4.16 -1.14 15.75
N THR A 65 -3.21 -1.06 14.80
CA THR A 65 -2.99 -2.09 13.77
C THR A 65 -2.10 -3.18 14.37
N VAL A 66 -2.68 -4.10 15.13
CA VAL A 66 -1.93 -5.15 15.86
C VAL A 66 -2.11 -6.54 15.25
N ASP A 67 -3.17 -6.78 14.49
CA ASP A 67 -3.45 -8.09 13.90
C ASP A 67 -2.42 -8.42 12.81
N ALA A 68 -1.99 -9.68 12.73
CA ALA A 68 -1.04 -10.14 11.72
C ALA A 68 -1.51 -9.90 10.28
N ASN A 69 -2.83 -9.94 10.04
CA ASN A 69 -3.48 -9.68 8.76
C ASN A 69 -4.09 -8.26 8.65
N ALA A 70 -3.71 -7.34 9.53
CA ALA A 70 -4.19 -5.96 9.45
C ALA A 70 -3.79 -5.32 8.11
N VAL A 71 -4.59 -4.35 7.66
CA VAL A 71 -4.36 -3.58 6.44
C VAL A 71 -4.10 -2.14 6.85
N PHE A 72 -2.85 -1.74 6.76
CA PHE A 72 -2.39 -0.42 7.14
C PHE A 72 -2.84 0.64 6.14
N PHE A 73 -3.16 1.82 6.66
CA PHE A 73 -3.41 3.02 5.88
C PHE A 73 -2.92 4.22 6.71
N GLY A 74 -1.89 4.90 6.25
CA GLY A 74 -1.24 5.94 7.00
C GLY A 74 -0.35 6.86 6.16
N PRO A 75 0.63 7.55 6.75
CA PRO A 75 1.47 8.54 6.07
C PRO A 75 2.08 8.05 4.76
N ASP A 76 2.54 6.80 4.71
CA ASP A 76 3.14 6.22 3.50
C ASP A 76 2.14 6.06 2.34
N THR A 77 0.87 5.79 2.66
CA THR A 77 -0.20 5.74 1.64
C THR A 77 -0.38 7.10 0.97
N TYR A 78 -0.31 8.19 1.74
CA TYR A 78 -0.40 9.56 1.21
C TYR A 78 0.83 9.93 0.39
N ARG A 79 2.05 9.63 0.89
CA ARG A 79 3.31 9.85 0.16
C ARG A 79 3.36 9.06 -1.15
N PHE A 80 2.86 7.82 -1.13
CA PHE A 80 2.75 6.98 -2.31
C PHE A 80 1.80 7.54 -3.36
N ALA A 81 0.62 8.01 -2.95
CA ALA A 81 -0.31 8.69 -3.85
C ALA A 81 0.30 9.96 -4.46
N ASP A 82 1.02 10.75 -3.66
CA ASP A 82 1.74 11.94 -4.15
C ASP A 82 2.85 11.58 -5.14
N LEU A 83 3.56 10.47 -4.91
CA LEU A 83 4.56 9.95 -5.84
C LEU A 83 3.92 9.56 -7.18
N ILE A 84 2.82 8.82 -7.15
CA ILE A 84 2.05 8.45 -8.35
C ILE A 84 1.63 9.72 -9.09
N GLU A 85 0.96 10.66 -8.42
CA GLU A 85 0.45 11.89 -9.02
C GLU A 85 1.54 12.74 -9.69
N ARG A 86 2.72 12.85 -9.08
CA ARG A 86 3.86 13.60 -9.63
C ARG A 86 4.56 12.88 -10.78
N THR A 87 4.48 11.54 -10.83
CA THR A 87 5.17 10.75 -11.84
C THR A 87 4.40 10.68 -13.15
N LEU A 88 3.06 10.61 -13.10
CA LEU A 88 2.22 10.37 -14.27
C LEU A 88 2.40 11.41 -15.40
N PRO A 89 2.33 12.73 -15.17
CA PRO A 89 2.31 13.73 -16.24
C PRO A 89 3.56 13.73 -17.11
N SER A 90 4.72 13.38 -16.54
CA SER A 90 6.03 13.44 -17.21
C SER A 90 6.46 12.12 -17.85
N ARG A 91 5.75 11.02 -17.57
CA ARG A 91 6.23 9.68 -17.89
C ARG A 91 5.31 8.84 -18.76
N ILE A 92 4.03 9.18 -18.89
CA ILE A 92 3.10 8.43 -19.71
C ILE A 92 3.16 8.88 -21.15
N GLN A 93 3.43 7.93 -22.07
CA GLN A 93 3.38 8.13 -23.52
C GLN A 93 2.37 7.13 -24.11
N GLY A 94 1.24 7.65 -24.56
CA GLY A 94 0.19 6.82 -25.17
C GLY A 94 -0.88 6.33 -24.19
N PRO A 95 -1.83 5.51 -24.66
CA PRO A 95 -2.96 5.04 -23.87
C PRO A 95 -2.54 3.97 -22.86
N VAL A 96 -2.95 4.14 -21.59
CA VAL A 96 -2.80 3.14 -20.54
C VAL A 96 -4.00 2.21 -20.57
N ARG A 97 -3.78 0.91 -20.67
CA ARG A 97 -4.83 -0.13 -20.73
C ARG A 97 -4.82 -1.08 -19.55
N ARG A 98 -3.65 -1.36 -19.00
CA ARG A 98 -3.49 -2.34 -17.91
C ARG A 98 -2.58 -1.80 -16.83
N ILE A 99 -3.11 -1.71 -15.63
CA ILE A 99 -2.35 -1.34 -14.44
C ILE A 99 -2.38 -2.47 -13.42
N LEU A 100 -1.30 -2.60 -12.65
CA LEU A 100 -1.15 -3.57 -11.58
C LEU A 100 -0.71 -2.85 -10.30
N ASP A 101 -1.36 -3.15 -9.18
CA ASP A 101 -0.94 -2.76 -7.83
C ASP A 101 -0.50 -4.03 -7.08
N ILE A 102 0.78 -4.13 -6.76
CA ILE A 102 1.37 -5.29 -6.06
C ILE A 102 1.46 -4.98 -4.57
N GLY A 103 0.91 -5.88 -3.73
CA GLY A 103 0.74 -5.61 -2.31
C GLY A 103 -0.26 -4.48 -2.11
N CYS A 104 -1.42 -4.57 -2.78
CA CYS A 104 -2.34 -3.45 -2.92
C CYS A 104 -2.99 -2.99 -1.60
N GLY A 105 -2.92 -3.81 -0.54
CA GLY A 105 -3.56 -3.50 0.73
C GLY A 105 -5.04 -3.20 0.55
N SER A 106 -5.47 -2.01 0.93
CA SER A 106 -6.85 -1.53 0.72
C SER A 106 -7.15 -1.13 -0.75
N GLY A 107 -6.22 -1.32 -1.67
CA GLY A 107 -6.33 -0.91 -3.08
C GLY A 107 -6.03 0.57 -3.31
N ALA A 108 -5.49 1.28 -2.31
CA ALA A 108 -5.34 2.74 -2.36
C ALA A 108 -4.48 3.22 -3.54
N GLY A 109 -3.34 2.57 -3.81
CA GLY A 109 -2.45 2.94 -4.92
C GLY A 109 -3.08 2.74 -6.29
N GLY A 110 -3.52 1.51 -6.57
CA GLY A 110 -4.10 1.13 -7.86
C GLY A 110 -5.40 1.85 -8.18
N LEU A 111 -6.30 2.00 -7.19
CA LEU A 111 -7.58 2.70 -7.36
C LEU A 111 -7.38 4.21 -7.52
N PHE A 112 -6.44 4.81 -6.78
CA PHE A 112 -6.07 6.21 -6.97
C PHE A 112 -5.49 6.45 -8.36
N LEU A 113 -4.54 5.62 -8.80
CA LEU A 113 -3.97 5.65 -10.14
C LEU A 113 -5.06 5.53 -11.22
N ALA A 114 -5.98 4.58 -11.07
CA ALA A 114 -7.10 4.40 -11.99
C ALA A 114 -8.03 5.63 -12.05
N GLY A 115 -8.15 6.38 -10.96
CA GLY A 115 -8.91 7.63 -10.92
C GLY A 115 -8.28 8.78 -11.70
N LYS A 116 -6.96 8.71 -11.99
CA LYS A 116 -6.20 9.72 -12.75
C LYS A 116 -6.13 9.44 -14.24
N LEU A 117 -6.61 8.29 -14.68
CA LEU A 117 -6.51 7.82 -16.06
C LEU A 117 -7.90 7.74 -16.72
N PRO A 118 -7.99 7.89 -18.06
CA PRO A 118 -9.22 7.61 -18.78
C PRO A 118 -9.71 6.18 -18.53
N SER A 119 -10.98 6.02 -18.16
CA SER A 119 -11.54 4.72 -17.78
C SER A 119 -11.79 3.79 -18.97
N GLN A 120 -11.95 4.35 -20.20
CA GLN A 120 -12.27 3.57 -21.38
C GLN A 120 -11.19 2.54 -21.74
N GLY A 121 -11.55 1.26 -21.61
CA GLY A 121 -10.65 0.13 -21.88
C GLY A 121 -9.56 -0.08 -20.84
N LEU A 122 -9.54 0.67 -19.74
CA LEU A 122 -8.62 0.47 -18.63
C LEU A 122 -9.03 -0.77 -17.82
N ARG A 123 -8.06 -1.61 -17.48
CA ARG A 123 -8.19 -2.76 -16.57
C ARG A 123 -7.23 -2.58 -15.40
N VAL A 124 -7.78 -2.70 -14.19
CA VAL A 124 -7.05 -2.55 -12.93
C VAL A 124 -6.89 -3.91 -12.28
N PHE A 125 -5.68 -4.28 -11.91
CA PHE A 125 -5.39 -5.52 -11.20
C PHE A 125 -4.83 -5.16 -9.82
N LEU A 126 -5.50 -5.61 -8.77
CA LEU A 126 -5.15 -5.38 -7.37
C LEU A 126 -4.72 -6.72 -6.77
N SER A 127 -3.42 -6.91 -6.53
CA SER A 127 -2.87 -8.17 -6.04
C SER A 127 -2.33 -8.03 -4.62
N ASP A 128 -2.67 -8.98 -3.76
CA ASP A 128 -2.17 -9.07 -2.39
C ASP A 128 -2.16 -10.53 -1.92
N ILE A 129 -1.28 -10.87 -0.98
CA ILE A 129 -1.26 -12.17 -0.31
C ILE A 129 -2.30 -12.23 0.82
N ASN A 130 -2.68 -11.08 1.37
CA ASN A 130 -3.57 -10.96 2.50
C ASN A 130 -5.05 -10.94 2.03
N LEU A 131 -5.81 -11.97 2.35
CA LEU A 131 -7.24 -12.07 2.00
C LEU A 131 -8.08 -10.91 2.58
N ARG A 132 -7.72 -10.38 3.75
CA ARG A 132 -8.41 -9.22 4.33
C ARG A 132 -8.16 -7.96 3.50
N ALA A 133 -6.94 -7.77 3.00
CA ALA A 133 -6.60 -6.69 2.08
C ALA A 133 -7.45 -6.78 0.80
N LEU A 134 -7.55 -7.96 0.21
CA LEU A 134 -8.37 -8.19 -0.98
C LEU A 134 -9.86 -7.92 -0.76
N ARG A 135 -10.40 -8.24 0.43
CA ARG A 135 -11.79 -7.86 0.79
C ARG A 135 -11.95 -6.34 0.81
N PHE A 136 -11.04 -5.61 1.46
CA PHE A 136 -11.08 -4.16 1.52
C PHE A 136 -10.88 -3.52 0.14
N ALA A 137 -9.93 -4.02 -0.64
CA ALA A 137 -9.71 -3.54 -2.02
C ALA A 137 -10.96 -3.68 -2.89
N ARG A 138 -11.69 -4.80 -2.76
CA ARG A 138 -12.97 -5.02 -3.47
C ARG A 138 -14.05 -4.02 -3.03
N VAL A 139 -14.20 -3.80 -1.73
CA VAL A 139 -15.15 -2.81 -1.19
C VAL A 139 -14.79 -1.42 -1.67
N ASN A 140 -13.52 -1.03 -1.61
CA ASN A 140 -13.05 0.27 -2.03
C ASN A 140 -13.19 0.49 -3.56
N ALA A 141 -12.98 -0.56 -4.36
CA ALA A 141 -13.25 -0.52 -5.80
C ALA A 141 -14.73 -0.23 -6.09
N ALA A 142 -15.63 -0.92 -5.39
CA ALA A 142 -17.08 -0.70 -5.51
C ALA A 142 -17.48 0.72 -5.05
N LEU A 143 -16.98 1.18 -3.89
CA LEU A 143 -17.22 2.54 -3.39
C LEU A 143 -16.73 3.62 -4.37
N GLY A 144 -15.61 3.37 -5.05
CA GLY A 144 -15.03 4.27 -6.05
C GLY A 144 -15.63 4.13 -7.46
N GLY A 145 -16.64 3.27 -7.67
CA GLY A 145 -17.21 3.01 -9.00
C GLY A 145 -16.21 2.42 -10.00
N LYS A 146 -15.24 1.62 -9.52
CA LYS A 146 -14.20 1.00 -10.34
C LYS A 146 -14.54 -0.44 -10.69
N GLU A 147 -15.60 -0.64 -11.47
CA GLU A 147 -16.07 -1.97 -11.92
C GLU A 147 -15.03 -2.71 -12.79
N ASN A 148 -14.07 -1.99 -13.36
CA ASN A 148 -12.96 -2.50 -14.14
C ASN A 148 -11.78 -3.01 -13.27
N ALA A 149 -11.93 -3.02 -11.95
CA ALA A 149 -10.92 -3.53 -11.03
C ALA A 149 -11.13 -5.04 -10.75
N SER A 150 -10.07 -5.81 -10.93
CA SER A 150 -9.99 -7.24 -10.59
C SER A 150 -9.09 -7.42 -9.38
N VAL A 151 -9.57 -8.12 -8.37
CA VAL A 151 -8.84 -8.41 -7.13
C VAL A 151 -8.30 -9.82 -7.19
N LEU A 152 -7.01 -10.01 -7.00
CA LEU A 152 -6.28 -11.25 -7.20
C LEU A 152 -5.46 -11.62 -5.96
N ILE A 153 -5.54 -12.89 -5.55
CA ILE A 153 -4.62 -13.41 -4.56
C ILE A 153 -3.27 -13.74 -5.24
N GLY A 154 -2.18 -13.26 -4.68
CA GLY A 154 -0.85 -13.54 -5.24
C GLY A 154 0.28 -13.07 -4.33
N ASP A 155 1.36 -13.84 -4.35
CA ASP A 155 2.64 -13.47 -3.75
C ASP A 155 3.47 -12.75 -4.82
N THR A 156 3.57 -11.43 -4.71
CA THR A 156 4.19 -10.53 -5.69
C THR A 156 3.60 -10.69 -7.10
N THR A 157 4.37 -11.15 -8.07
CA THR A 157 3.94 -11.30 -9.46
C THR A 157 3.61 -12.75 -9.83
N HIS A 158 3.68 -13.68 -8.88
CA HIS A 158 3.44 -15.09 -9.14
C HIS A 158 2.07 -15.32 -9.80
N ALA A 159 2.05 -16.05 -10.89
CA ALA A 159 0.87 -16.31 -11.73
C ALA A 159 0.27 -15.10 -12.49
N LEU A 160 0.85 -13.91 -12.36
CA LEU A 160 0.41 -12.75 -13.14
C LEU A 160 1.02 -12.79 -14.55
N LYS A 161 0.20 -12.45 -15.55
CA LYS A 161 0.64 -12.39 -16.96
C LYS A 161 0.58 -10.94 -17.45
N GLY A 162 1.76 -10.41 -17.79
CA GLY A 162 1.90 -9.11 -18.46
C GLY A 162 1.38 -9.12 -19.92
N PRO A 163 1.62 -8.08 -20.71
CA PRO A 163 2.30 -6.87 -20.24
C PRO A 163 1.37 -5.92 -19.47
N PHE A 164 1.96 -5.08 -18.62
CA PHE A 164 1.30 -3.98 -17.91
C PHE A 164 1.92 -2.66 -18.34
N ASP A 165 1.09 -1.65 -18.54
CA ASP A 165 1.54 -0.29 -18.88
C ASP A 165 2.10 0.43 -17.65
N ILE A 166 1.48 0.19 -16.49
CA ILE A 166 1.96 0.73 -15.22
C ILE A 166 1.83 -0.35 -14.14
N ILE A 167 2.90 -0.55 -13.40
CA ILE A 167 2.92 -1.32 -12.16
C ILE A 167 3.22 -0.35 -11.03
N VAL A 168 2.45 -0.42 -9.95
CA VAL A 168 2.69 0.37 -8.74
C VAL A 168 2.84 -0.56 -7.55
N SER A 169 3.60 -0.16 -6.53
CA SER A 169 3.73 -0.91 -5.29
C SER A 169 4.20 -0.03 -4.14
N ASN A 170 3.61 -0.27 -2.97
CA ASN A 170 4.06 0.23 -1.67
C ASN A 170 4.13 -0.95 -0.70
N PRO A 171 5.13 -1.82 -0.84
CA PRO A 171 5.26 -3.01 -0.01
C PRO A 171 5.70 -2.66 1.40
N PRO A 172 5.51 -3.57 2.38
CA PRO A 172 6.17 -3.48 3.68
C PRO A 172 7.70 -3.48 3.50
N TYR A 173 8.40 -2.76 4.38
CA TYR A 173 9.84 -2.52 4.24
C TYR A 173 10.61 -2.47 5.57
N LEU A 174 9.96 -2.83 6.67
CA LEU A 174 10.62 -2.90 7.98
C LEU A 174 11.01 -4.35 8.32
N VAL A 175 11.94 -4.52 9.23
CA VAL A 175 12.18 -5.79 9.89
C VAL A 175 11.20 -5.89 11.05
N ASP A 176 10.29 -6.85 10.99
CA ASP A 176 9.25 -7.02 12.01
C ASP A 176 9.35 -8.40 12.66
N ALA A 177 9.68 -8.42 13.95
CA ALA A 177 9.84 -9.66 14.71
C ALA A 177 8.57 -10.51 14.79
N GLU A 178 7.40 -9.88 14.67
CA GLU A 178 6.09 -10.56 14.66
C GLU A 178 5.65 -10.98 13.25
N ALA A 179 6.47 -10.71 12.23
CA ALA A 179 6.22 -11.04 10.83
C ALA A 179 4.83 -10.59 10.30
N ARG A 180 4.34 -9.44 10.76
CA ARG A 180 3.07 -8.87 10.30
C ARG A 180 3.12 -8.56 8.80
N LEU A 181 2.13 -9.02 8.06
CA LEU A 181 2.11 -8.92 6.58
C LEU A 181 2.23 -7.51 6.04
N TYR A 182 1.71 -6.52 6.75
CA TYR A 182 1.74 -5.12 6.32
C TYR A 182 3.02 -4.37 6.70
N ARG A 183 3.94 -5.01 7.45
CA ARG A 183 5.10 -4.35 8.03
C ARG A 183 6.43 -5.02 7.65
N ASN A 184 6.46 -6.35 7.57
CA ASN A 184 7.68 -7.12 7.35
C ASN A 184 8.09 -7.15 5.88
N GLY A 185 9.18 -6.45 5.56
CA GLY A 185 9.79 -6.41 4.22
C GLY A 185 10.77 -7.54 3.93
N GLY A 186 11.04 -8.37 4.93
CA GLY A 186 11.95 -9.52 4.82
C GLY A 186 13.43 -9.18 4.83
N GLY A 187 14.24 -10.22 5.01
CA GLY A 187 15.70 -10.11 5.09
C GLY A 187 16.19 -9.39 6.33
N ALA A 188 17.49 -9.13 6.36
CA ALA A 188 18.16 -8.47 7.50
C ALA A 188 17.89 -6.95 7.56
N SER A 189 17.46 -6.34 6.46
CA SER A 189 17.28 -4.90 6.31
C SER A 189 15.85 -4.44 6.02
N GLY A 190 14.90 -5.39 5.82
CA GLY A 190 13.54 -5.09 5.41
C GLY A 190 13.38 -4.81 3.90
N CYS A 191 14.45 -4.88 3.10
CA CYS A 191 14.43 -4.49 1.69
C CYS A 191 14.11 -5.64 0.72
N ASP A 192 14.14 -6.90 1.15
CA ASP A 192 14.11 -8.07 0.26
C ASP A 192 12.86 -8.13 -0.61
N LEU A 193 11.70 -7.85 -0.04
CA LEU A 193 10.44 -7.84 -0.78
C LEU A 193 10.43 -6.74 -1.86
N SER A 194 10.92 -5.55 -1.54
CA SER A 194 11.02 -4.45 -2.50
C SER A 194 11.96 -4.79 -3.65
N VAL A 195 13.11 -5.40 -3.37
CA VAL A 195 14.06 -5.89 -4.40
C VAL A 195 13.44 -6.98 -5.27
N ARG A 196 12.72 -7.92 -4.66
CA ARG A 196 12.00 -8.99 -5.36
C ARG A 196 10.93 -8.42 -6.29
N ILE A 197 10.12 -7.47 -5.82
CA ILE A 197 9.09 -6.80 -6.63
C ILE A 197 9.71 -6.13 -7.85
N VAL A 198 10.81 -5.41 -7.69
CA VAL A 198 11.50 -4.78 -8.83
C VAL A 198 11.94 -5.82 -9.85
N ARG A 199 12.63 -6.87 -9.40
CA ARG A 199 13.13 -7.94 -10.27
C ARG A 199 12.01 -8.62 -11.06
N GLU A 200 10.91 -8.94 -10.39
CA GLU A 200 9.79 -9.67 -10.99
C GLU A 200 8.89 -8.78 -11.84
N SER A 201 8.82 -7.47 -11.56
CA SER A 201 7.97 -6.53 -12.31
C SER A 201 8.53 -6.15 -13.67
N ILE A 202 9.85 -6.00 -13.79
CA ILE A 202 10.50 -5.56 -15.03
C ILE A 202 10.07 -6.37 -16.27
N PRO A 203 10.10 -7.73 -16.24
CA PRO A 203 9.68 -8.53 -17.40
C PRO A 203 8.18 -8.42 -17.71
N LEU A 204 7.35 -8.00 -16.75
CA LEU A 204 5.92 -7.82 -16.92
C LEU A 204 5.52 -6.45 -17.46
N LEU A 205 6.44 -5.49 -17.54
CA LEU A 205 6.15 -4.19 -18.12
C LEU A 205 5.98 -4.28 -19.64
N ALA A 206 5.05 -3.52 -20.20
CA ALA A 206 4.96 -3.28 -21.64
C ALA A 206 6.19 -2.47 -22.12
N PRO A 207 6.52 -2.49 -23.41
CA PRO A 207 7.46 -1.53 -23.97
C PRO A 207 7.05 -0.10 -23.63
N GLY A 208 7.96 0.70 -23.06
CA GLY A 208 7.67 2.03 -22.54
C GLY A 208 6.91 2.06 -21.18
N GLY A 209 6.55 0.91 -20.64
CA GLY A 209 5.81 0.77 -19.38
C GLY A 209 6.61 1.22 -18.16
N LEU A 210 5.91 1.57 -17.08
CA LEU A 210 6.46 2.12 -15.85
C LEU A 210 6.25 1.20 -14.65
N LEU A 211 7.29 1.07 -13.80
CA LEU A 211 7.15 0.67 -12.41
C LEU A 211 7.33 1.90 -11.52
N ILE A 212 6.41 2.13 -10.59
CA ILE A 212 6.47 3.18 -9.57
C ILE A 212 6.44 2.48 -8.21
N LEU A 213 7.57 2.47 -7.53
CA LEU A 213 7.73 1.85 -6.22
C LEU A 213 8.01 2.91 -5.16
N TYR A 214 7.26 2.89 -4.07
CA TYR A 214 7.55 3.56 -2.81
C TYR A 214 8.04 2.52 -1.80
N THR A 215 9.11 2.79 -1.06
CA THR A 215 9.59 1.89 -0.01
C THR A 215 10.44 2.64 1.01
N GLY A 216 10.77 1.99 2.11
CA GLY A 216 11.80 2.45 3.04
C GLY A 216 13.11 1.71 2.85
N THR A 217 14.18 2.31 3.35
CA THR A 217 15.52 1.72 3.34
C THR A 217 16.35 2.20 4.52
N PRO A 218 17.10 1.32 5.19
CA PRO A 218 18.18 1.76 6.06
C PRO A 218 19.26 2.49 5.26
N VAL A 219 19.79 3.53 5.86
CA VAL A 219 20.99 4.23 5.38
C VAL A 219 22.13 3.88 6.35
N VAL A 220 23.19 3.31 5.83
CA VAL A 220 24.38 2.88 6.59
C VAL A 220 25.60 3.58 5.99
N GLU A 221 26.34 4.35 6.77
CA GLU A 221 27.49 5.12 6.30
C GLU A 221 27.15 5.98 5.07
N GLY A 222 25.96 6.60 5.09
CA GLY A 222 25.47 7.43 3.99
C GLY A 222 24.99 6.66 2.74
N ARG A 223 25.01 5.32 2.73
CA ARG A 223 24.62 4.47 1.59
C ARG A 223 23.23 3.84 1.82
N HIS A 224 22.38 3.89 0.80
CA HIS A 224 21.06 3.28 0.85
C HIS A 224 21.14 1.79 0.56
N VAL A 225 20.81 0.94 1.52
CA VAL A 225 20.87 -0.53 1.40
C VAL A 225 20.03 -1.04 0.23
N PHE A 226 18.81 -0.50 0.05
CA PHE A 226 17.94 -0.86 -1.07
C PHE A 226 18.56 -0.52 -2.43
N ARG A 227 19.16 0.67 -2.57
CA ARG A 227 19.79 1.10 -3.83
C ARG A 227 20.96 0.18 -4.19
N ASP A 228 21.79 -0.15 -3.22
CA ASP A 228 22.93 -1.05 -3.44
C ASP A 228 22.48 -2.45 -3.87
N ALA A 229 21.40 -2.97 -3.28
CA ALA A 229 20.81 -4.25 -3.67
C ALA A 229 20.18 -4.25 -5.07
N LEU A 230 19.81 -3.07 -5.60
CA LEU A 230 19.25 -2.93 -6.96
C LEU A 230 20.31 -2.88 -8.05
N ASN A 231 21.53 -2.42 -7.76
CA ASN A 231 22.57 -2.21 -8.77
C ASN A 231 22.76 -3.41 -9.71
N PRO A 232 22.91 -4.66 -9.24
CA PRO A 232 23.08 -5.83 -10.12
C PRO A 232 21.88 -6.07 -11.05
N ILE A 233 20.66 -5.77 -10.60
CA ILE A 233 19.44 -5.97 -11.38
C ILE A 233 19.36 -4.93 -12.50
N ILE A 234 19.66 -3.67 -12.18
CA ILE A 234 19.59 -2.54 -13.11
C ILE A 234 20.67 -2.68 -14.20
N GLU A 235 21.91 -3.02 -13.81
CA GLU A 235 23.01 -3.25 -14.73
C GLU A 235 22.73 -4.39 -15.70
N ALA A 236 22.18 -5.51 -15.21
CA ALA A 236 21.88 -6.67 -16.05
C ALA A 236 20.81 -6.41 -17.13
N VAL A 237 19.87 -5.50 -16.87
CA VAL A 237 18.72 -5.27 -17.78
C VAL A 237 18.89 -3.99 -18.61
N GLY A 238 19.77 -3.07 -18.23
CA GLY A 238 20.03 -1.83 -18.97
C GLY A 238 18.80 -0.91 -19.10
N ILE A 239 17.98 -0.82 -18.03
CA ILE A 239 16.75 -0.03 -17.99
C ILE A 239 17.01 1.41 -17.57
N GLU A 240 16.11 2.32 -17.95
CA GLU A 240 16.09 3.68 -17.41
C GLU A 240 15.42 3.68 -16.04
N PHE A 241 16.06 4.29 -15.05
CA PHE A 241 15.45 4.43 -13.71
C PHE A 241 15.75 5.79 -13.09
N LYS A 242 14.87 6.20 -12.18
CA LYS A 242 15.06 7.35 -11.29
C LYS A 242 14.88 6.89 -9.86
N TYR A 243 15.90 7.10 -9.03
CA TYR A 243 15.88 6.88 -7.59
C TYR A 243 15.84 8.23 -6.88
N THR A 244 14.94 8.40 -5.91
CA THR A 244 14.77 9.68 -5.21
C THR A 244 14.49 9.41 -3.73
N GLU A 245 15.25 10.03 -2.83
CA GLU A 245 14.90 10.11 -1.42
C GLU A 245 13.73 11.09 -1.26
N LEU A 246 12.65 10.64 -0.62
CA LEU A 246 11.41 11.41 -0.42
C LEU A 246 11.35 12.02 0.97
N ASP A 247 11.83 11.28 1.96
CA ASP A 247 11.88 11.68 3.36
C ASP A 247 13.16 11.08 3.96
N PRO A 248 14.04 11.90 4.54
CA PRO A 248 15.33 11.43 5.02
C PRO A 248 15.24 10.55 6.27
N ASP A 249 14.20 10.69 7.07
CA ASP A 249 14.05 9.95 8.32
C ASP A 249 12.59 9.65 8.63
N VAL A 250 12.22 8.37 8.48
CA VAL A 250 10.90 7.84 8.82
C VAL A 250 11.07 6.71 9.82
N PHE A 251 10.13 6.57 10.77
CA PHE A 251 10.19 5.51 11.78
C PHE A 251 11.48 5.51 12.61
N GLY A 252 11.94 6.68 13.06
CA GLY A 252 13.19 6.81 13.87
C GLY A 252 13.17 5.94 15.12
N GLU A 253 12.01 5.59 15.67
CA GLU A 253 11.85 4.65 16.78
C GLU A 253 12.34 3.23 16.45
N GLU A 254 12.34 2.81 15.19
CA GLU A 254 12.84 1.50 14.76
C GLU A 254 14.35 1.37 14.87
N LEU A 255 15.10 2.47 14.90
CA LEU A 255 16.55 2.46 15.09
C LEU A 255 16.99 1.85 16.43
N ALA A 256 16.08 1.78 17.41
CA ALA A 256 16.31 1.08 18.67
C ALA A 256 16.34 -0.45 18.52
N HIS A 257 15.86 -1.01 17.41
CA HIS A 257 15.88 -2.45 17.16
C HIS A 257 17.25 -2.93 16.67
N ALA A 258 17.69 -4.10 17.15
CA ALA A 258 18.98 -4.68 16.80
C ALA A 258 19.21 -4.83 15.29
N ALA A 259 18.15 -5.04 14.50
CA ALA A 259 18.23 -5.12 13.05
C ALA A 259 18.77 -3.84 12.38
N TYR A 260 18.66 -2.70 13.06
CA TYR A 260 19.07 -1.39 12.55
C TYR A 260 20.23 -0.78 13.33
N ALA A 261 20.96 -1.57 14.15
CA ALA A 261 22.04 -1.08 15.00
C ALA A 261 23.17 -0.38 14.23
N SER A 262 23.36 -0.69 12.94
CA SER A 262 24.35 -0.05 12.06
C SER A 262 23.76 1.06 11.19
N ALA A 263 22.46 1.32 11.27
CA ALA A 263 21.81 2.31 10.42
C ALA A 263 21.90 3.71 11.04
N ASP A 264 22.24 4.70 10.23
CA ASP A 264 22.23 6.11 10.62
C ASP A 264 20.80 6.63 10.72
N ARG A 265 19.90 6.15 9.83
CA ARG A 265 18.51 6.55 9.68
C ARG A 265 17.74 5.57 8.80
N LEU A 266 16.42 5.69 8.80
CA LEU A 266 15.52 5.00 7.86
C LEU A 266 14.91 6.03 6.92
N ALA A 267 15.23 5.96 5.63
CA ALA A 267 14.72 6.88 4.62
C ALA A 267 13.54 6.29 3.84
N ALA A 268 12.55 7.12 3.53
CA ALA A 268 11.55 6.78 2.53
C ALA A 268 12.04 7.16 1.13
N VAL A 269 11.94 6.23 0.19
CA VAL A 269 12.49 6.40 -1.16
C VAL A 269 11.49 6.02 -2.25
N ALA A 270 11.68 6.60 -3.42
CA ALA A 270 10.97 6.27 -4.64
C ALA A 270 11.92 5.67 -5.68
N LEU A 271 11.46 4.60 -6.32
CA LEU A 271 12.08 4.07 -7.53
C LEU A 271 11.06 4.14 -8.68
N VAL A 272 11.42 4.80 -9.76
CA VAL A 272 10.65 4.82 -11.00
C VAL A 272 11.50 4.17 -12.07
N VAL A 273 11.02 3.06 -12.63
CA VAL A 273 11.68 2.32 -13.71
C VAL A 273 10.86 2.47 -14.98
N ARG A 274 11.52 2.69 -16.11
CA ARG A 274 10.91 2.63 -17.44
C ARG A 274 11.54 1.50 -18.24
N ARG A 275 10.70 0.59 -18.76
CA ARG A 275 11.14 -0.37 -19.77
C ARG A 275 11.36 0.36 -21.12
N LYS A 276 12.53 0.18 -21.73
CA LYS A 276 12.76 0.67 -23.09
C LYS A 276 11.77 0.07 -24.07
N GLY A 277 11.36 0.84 -25.08
CA GLY A 277 10.47 0.39 -26.14
C GLY A 277 11.20 -0.51 -27.13
#